data_72a0ab04bfebc10f6d22692cb245c58e
#
_entry.id   72a0ab04bfebc10f6d22692cb245c58e
#
_cell.length_a   1.000
_cell.length_b   1.000
_cell.length_c   1.000
_cell.angle_alpha   90.00
_cell.angle_beta   90.00
_cell.angle_gamma   90.00
#
_symmetry.space_group_name_H-M   'P 1'
#
loop_
_entity.id
_entity.type
_entity.pdbx_description
1 polymer ?
#
loop_
_entity_poly.entity_id
_entity_poly.type
_entity_poly.pdbx_seq_one_letter_code
_entity_poly.pdbx_strand_id
1 'polypeptide(L)'
;MTALSVTVAGQPFDMMGYIAEQSILGIFFKSAYDAFNFENNVLTKITDADYPGWSTVTPTSITRSGSTATVTMPAAVNWQSGSTVTIAGAAETEYNGDFVISVTDPTHFDYEVTGTPTTPATGTITATGGRTTVPGVVYLDGYFFVMDSNAVVYNSALNDPTSWDALDFITAAIEPGGGVAITKTQNYVIAMKEWSTEFFYDVGNATGSPLSPVLSAFTLIGCAAGESVAELDETVYWISKARQRGPAVHKMVGLEQQLVSTPDIDRILATSDLSSVYAYGIKISGHSFYVLGLRDIDVTLAFDATSGTWAQWTSLTAQAPKSCTLSQSGGVATAACTAHGYADGAAVTIAGANESEYNGLHQIRAISANAFSFSVDSSATSPATGTITATGYDEGYFLYSHYVAAAGRDLVLHETTGDLVEISPAYYTDDGVPIALKLRTGKLDGDQEDFKSLGQIRVIGDKQGGEAMLRWSDDDYQTSSSCRPVDLSSEQARIRRCGAFRRRSFELLHIADLPVQLESLELG
;
A
#
# COMPACT_ATOMS: atom_id res chain seq x y z
N MET A 1 -23.42 12.27 8.46
CA MET A 1 -23.07 12.18 7.02
C MET A 1 -23.52 10.82 6.53
N THR A 2 -24.32 10.77 5.48
CA THR A 2 -24.65 9.48 4.85
C THR A 2 -23.40 9.04 4.10
N ALA A 3 -22.91 7.85 4.38
CA ALA A 3 -21.77 7.30 3.65
C ALA A 3 -22.15 7.21 2.16
N LEU A 4 -21.44 7.93 1.30
CA LEU A 4 -21.60 7.81 -0.14
C LEU A 4 -20.75 6.61 -0.57
N SER A 5 -21.40 5.50 -0.87
CA SER A 5 -20.75 4.35 -1.49
C SER A 5 -20.73 4.59 -3.01
N VAL A 6 -19.58 4.95 -3.55
CA VAL A 6 -19.36 4.97 -5.00
C VAL A 6 -18.69 3.66 -5.36
N THR A 7 -19.44 2.75 -5.95
CA THR A 7 -18.90 1.49 -6.48
C THR A 7 -18.87 1.58 -8.00
N VAL A 8 -17.72 1.86 -8.56
CA VAL A 8 -17.44 1.58 -9.98
C VAL A 8 -16.62 0.30 -10.00
N ALA A 9 -17.18 -0.75 -10.60
CA ALA A 9 -16.69 -2.11 -10.51
C ALA A 9 -15.17 -2.20 -10.75
N GLY A 10 -14.40 -2.51 -9.70
CA GLY A 10 -13.04 -3.02 -9.78
C GLY A 10 -11.95 -2.05 -10.21
N GLN A 11 -12.20 -0.73 -10.23
CA GLN A 11 -11.18 0.25 -10.63
C GLN A 11 -10.77 1.14 -9.44
N PRO A 12 -9.47 1.34 -9.20
CA PRO A 12 -9.00 2.33 -8.25
C PRO A 12 -9.33 3.75 -8.76
N PHE A 13 -9.60 4.66 -7.83
CA PHE A 13 -9.85 6.08 -8.12
C PHE A 13 -8.84 6.96 -7.43
N ASP A 14 -8.23 7.87 -8.18
CA ASP A 14 -7.52 9.02 -7.64
C ASP A 14 -8.53 10.11 -7.27
N MET A 15 -8.31 10.79 -6.16
CA MET A 15 -9.19 11.85 -5.67
C MET A 15 -8.42 13.14 -5.42
N MET A 16 -9.02 14.27 -5.78
CA MET A 16 -8.52 15.59 -5.44
C MET A 16 -9.68 16.48 -4.95
N GLY A 17 -9.64 16.86 -3.68
CA GLY A 17 -10.54 17.85 -3.13
C GLY A 17 -10.20 19.23 -3.61
N TYR A 18 -11.21 20.05 -3.93
CA TYR A 18 -11.03 21.44 -4.32
C TYR A 18 -12.13 22.34 -3.75
N ILE A 19 -11.85 23.63 -3.65
CA ILE A 19 -12.81 24.65 -3.27
C ILE A 19 -13.20 25.39 -4.55
N ALA A 20 -14.45 25.23 -4.97
CA ALA A 20 -15.03 26.00 -6.04
C ALA A 20 -15.76 27.22 -5.44
N GLU A 21 -15.55 28.41 -6.00
CA GLU A 21 -16.23 29.66 -5.62
C GLU A 21 -16.38 29.93 -4.12
N GLN A 22 -15.27 30.12 -3.41
CA GLN A 22 -15.17 30.59 -2.01
C GLN A 22 -15.92 29.80 -0.92
N SER A 23 -16.82 28.88 -1.23
CA SER A 23 -17.62 28.16 -0.22
C SER A 23 -18.06 26.73 -0.60
N ILE A 24 -17.84 26.29 -1.83
CA ILE A 24 -18.26 24.95 -2.29
C ILE A 24 -17.05 24.04 -2.34
N LEU A 25 -17.08 22.98 -1.53
CA LEU A 25 -16.10 21.91 -1.60
C LEU A 25 -16.56 20.88 -2.61
N GLY A 26 -15.82 20.70 -3.69
CA GLY A 26 -15.99 19.62 -4.64
C GLY A 26 -14.86 18.59 -4.53
N ILE A 27 -15.07 17.41 -5.10
CA ILE A 27 -14.08 16.36 -5.19
C ILE A 27 -14.07 15.82 -6.61
N PHE A 28 -12.91 15.90 -7.25
CA PHE A 28 -12.68 15.29 -8.54
C PHE A 28 -12.16 13.86 -8.33
N PHE A 29 -12.79 12.91 -8.98
CA PHE A 29 -12.41 11.50 -8.97
C PHE A 29 -12.04 11.06 -10.37
N LYS A 30 -10.96 10.30 -10.52
CA LYS A 30 -10.65 9.63 -11.77
C LYS A 30 -10.15 8.22 -11.54
N SER A 31 -10.44 7.35 -12.50
CA SER A 31 -9.76 6.07 -12.72
C SER A 31 -8.87 6.18 -13.97
N ALA A 32 -8.29 5.07 -14.40
CA ALA A 32 -7.57 5.01 -15.67
C ALA A 32 -8.47 5.34 -16.90
N TYR A 33 -9.80 5.22 -16.75
CA TYR A 33 -10.76 5.29 -17.88
C TYR A 33 -11.79 6.39 -17.75
N ASP A 34 -12.29 6.63 -16.53
CA ASP A 34 -13.41 7.52 -16.26
C ASP A 34 -13.05 8.60 -15.25
N ALA A 35 -13.79 9.73 -15.30
CA ALA A 35 -13.72 10.75 -14.27
C ALA A 35 -15.09 11.20 -13.82
N PHE A 36 -15.18 11.67 -12.58
CA PHE A 36 -16.39 12.12 -11.94
C PHE A 36 -16.11 13.39 -11.12
N ASN A 37 -17.09 14.26 -11.06
CA ASN A 37 -17.11 15.40 -10.14
C ASN A 37 -18.19 15.15 -9.07
N PHE A 38 -17.82 15.30 -7.80
CA PHE A 38 -18.73 15.28 -6.67
C PHE A 38 -18.83 16.68 -6.07
N GLU A 39 -19.96 17.29 -6.24
CA GLU A 39 -20.23 18.65 -5.76
C GLU A 39 -21.69 18.76 -5.29
N ASN A 40 -21.94 19.51 -4.22
CA ASN A 40 -23.29 19.68 -3.65
C ASN A 40 -24.04 18.36 -3.37
N ASN A 41 -23.33 17.31 -2.91
CA ASN A 41 -23.84 15.95 -2.68
C ASN A 41 -24.34 15.24 -3.96
N VAL A 42 -23.91 15.67 -5.14
CA VAL A 42 -24.21 15.05 -6.43
C VAL A 42 -22.94 14.56 -7.06
N LEU A 43 -22.92 13.27 -7.44
CA LEU A 43 -21.85 12.68 -8.23
C LEU A 43 -22.23 12.75 -9.71
N THR A 44 -21.43 13.43 -10.52
CA THR A 44 -21.67 13.59 -11.95
C THR A 44 -20.50 13.02 -12.73
N LYS A 45 -20.77 12.11 -13.67
CA LYS A 45 -19.73 11.63 -14.60
C LYS A 45 -19.32 12.74 -15.55
N ILE A 46 -18.03 12.89 -15.77
CA ILE A 46 -17.49 13.80 -16.79
C ILE A 46 -17.67 13.13 -18.14
N THR A 47 -18.45 13.78 -19.01
CA THR A 47 -18.81 13.27 -20.33
C THR A 47 -18.27 14.17 -21.45
N ASP A 48 -17.40 15.10 -21.10
CA ASP A 48 -16.73 15.94 -22.08
C ASP A 48 -15.92 15.07 -23.05
N ALA A 49 -16.12 15.28 -24.36
CA ALA A 49 -15.49 14.45 -25.41
C ALA A 49 -13.96 14.66 -25.48
N ASP A 50 -13.46 15.77 -24.96
CA ASP A 50 -12.05 16.13 -24.96
C ASP A 50 -11.32 15.68 -23.69
N TYR A 51 -12.08 15.17 -22.67
CA TYR A 51 -11.45 14.52 -21.50
C TYR A 51 -10.62 13.31 -21.97
N PRO A 52 -9.36 13.16 -21.53
CA PRO A 52 -8.49 12.06 -21.97
C PRO A 52 -8.82 10.74 -21.24
N GLY A 53 -10.06 10.28 -21.34
CA GLY A 53 -10.56 9.04 -20.77
C GLY A 53 -11.24 8.17 -21.82
N TRP A 54 -11.99 7.17 -21.35
CA TRP A 54 -12.75 6.30 -22.24
C TRP A 54 -14.16 6.85 -22.46
N SER A 55 -14.58 6.81 -23.73
CA SER A 55 -15.93 7.17 -24.14
C SER A 55 -16.60 6.03 -24.89
N THR A 56 -17.93 5.91 -24.75
CA THR A 56 -18.73 4.97 -25.53
C THR A 56 -19.45 5.76 -26.61
N VAL A 57 -19.19 5.41 -27.85
CA VAL A 57 -19.77 6.07 -29.04
C VAL A 57 -20.49 5.03 -29.89
N THR A 58 -21.60 5.41 -30.51
CA THR A 58 -22.28 4.58 -31.52
C THR A 58 -21.65 4.87 -32.87
N PRO A 59 -20.91 3.92 -33.50
CA PRO A 59 -20.36 4.11 -34.82
C PRO A 59 -21.45 4.36 -35.88
N THR A 60 -21.11 5.14 -36.90
CA THR A 60 -21.97 5.33 -38.08
C THR A 60 -22.05 4.05 -38.89
N SER A 61 -20.94 3.34 -39.00
CA SER A 61 -20.86 2.06 -39.72
C SER A 61 -19.60 1.29 -39.35
N ILE A 62 -19.64 -0.03 -39.49
CA ILE A 62 -18.46 -0.90 -39.52
C ILE A 62 -18.48 -1.66 -40.85
N THR A 63 -17.46 -1.48 -41.67
CA THR A 63 -17.30 -2.18 -42.95
C THR A 63 -16.06 -3.03 -42.91
N ARG A 64 -15.98 -4.07 -43.74
CA ARG A 64 -14.85 -5.01 -43.77
C ARG A 64 -14.30 -5.21 -45.19
N SER A 65 -12.99 -5.26 -45.25
CA SER A 65 -12.25 -5.67 -46.47
C SER A 65 -11.13 -6.64 -46.07
N GLY A 66 -11.20 -7.88 -46.57
CA GLY A 66 -10.29 -8.93 -46.09
C GLY A 66 -10.53 -9.28 -44.59
N SER A 67 -9.51 -9.26 -43.79
CA SER A 67 -9.58 -9.40 -42.31
C SER A 67 -9.71 -8.06 -41.56
N THR A 68 -9.59 -6.94 -42.29
CA THR A 68 -9.61 -5.61 -41.65
C THR A 68 -11.00 -5.03 -41.64
N ALA A 69 -11.50 -4.72 -40.46
CA ALA A 69 -12.75 -3.96 -40.21
C ALA A 69 -12.40 -2.48 -40.06
N THR A 70 -13.10 -1.63 -40.82
CA THR A 70 -13.00 -0.17 -40.73
C THR A 70 -14.24 0.39 -40.04
N VAL A 71 -14.04 1.11 -38.97
CA VAL A 71 -15.10 1.78 -38.18
C VAL A 71 -15.15 3.25 -38.60
N THR A 72 -16.37 3.72 -38.90
CA THR A 72 -16.64 5.14 -39.12
C THR A 72 -17.38 5.70 -37.91
N MET A 73 -16.80 6.72 -37.29
CA MET A 73 -17.37 7.40 -36.14
C MET A 73 -18.22 8.61 -36.56
N PRO A 74 -19.26 8.98 -35.80
CA PRO A 74 -20.13 10.13 -36.14
C PRO A 74 -19.43 11.49 -35.96
N ALA A 75 -18.41 11.54 -35.12
CA ALA A 75 -17.58 12.72 -34.86
C ALA A 75 -16.14 12.30 -34.57
N ALA A 76 -15.21 13.24 -34.51
CA ALA A 76 -13.83 12.99 -34.11
C ALA A 76 -13.77 12.37 -32.70
N VAL A 77 -12.94 11.36 -32.54
CA VAL A 77 -12.64 10.72 -31.26
C VAL A 77 -11.16 10.88 -30.92
N ASN A 78 -10.87 11.05 -29.65
CA ASN A 78 -9.50 11.25 -29.17
C ASN A 78 -8.78 9.90 -28.90
N TRP A 79 -9.00 8.91 -29.74
CA TRP A 79 -8.42 7.57 -29.60
C TRP A 79 -7.08 7.46 -30.32
N GLN A 80 -6.27 6.48 -29.94
CA GLN A 80 -4.92 6.34 -30.48
C GLN A 80 -4.69 4.96 -31.09
N SER A 81 -3.82 4.91 -32.10
CA SER A 81 -3.33 3.64 -32.63
C SER A 81 -2.59 2.86 -31.56
N GLY A 82 -2.87 1.56 -31.46
CA GLY A 82 -2.31 0.67 -30.44
C GLY A 82 -3.12 0.60 -29.14
N SER A 83 -4.15 1.44 -28.96
CA SER A 83 -5.08 1.28 -27.83
C SER A 83 -6.08 0.15 -28.08
N THR A 84 -6.63 -0.39 -26.98
CA THR A 84 -7.71 -1.38 -27.05
C THR A 84 -9.06 -0.69 -27.08
N VAL A 85 -9.94 -1.14 -27.98
CA VAL A 85 -11.34 -0.69 -28.09
C VAL A 85 -12.24 -1.90 -27.98
N THR A 86 -13.29 -1.78 -27.16
CA THR A 86 -14.35 -2.79 -27.04
C THR A 86 -15.46 -2.48 -28.03
N ILE A 87 -15.73 -3.37 -28.97
CA ILE A 87 -16.89 -3.32 -29.87
C ILE A 87 -17.96 -4.27 -29.33
N ALA A 88 -19.18 -3.80 -29.19
CA ALA A 88 -20.30 -4.61 -28.72
C ALA A 88 -21.59 -4.30 -29.47
N GLY A 89 -22.54 -5.25 -29.47
CA GLY A 89 -23.89 -5.06 -30.04
C GLY A 89 -23.99 -5.29 -31.55
N ALA A 90 -22.93 -5.72 -32.22
CA ALA A 90 -23.02 -6.20 -33.59
C ALA A 90 -23.75 -7.55 -33.62
N ALA A 91 -24.63 -7.74 -34.60
CA ALA A 91 -25.32 -9.01 -34.82
C ALA A 91 -24.36 -10.11 -35.30
N GLU A 92 -23.38 -9.71 -36.09
CA GLU A 92 -22.26 -10.56 -36.53
C GLU A 92 -21.22 -10.60 -35.41
N THR A 93 -21.16 -11.72 -34.71
CA THR A 93 -20.39 -11.88 -33.46
C THR A 93 -18.89 -11.65 -33.62
N GLU A 94 -18.35 -11.84 -34.81
CA GLU A 94 -16.94 -11.65 -35.12
C GLU A 94 -16.48 -10.18 -35.02
N TYR A 95 -17.41 -9.22 -35.10
CA TYR A 95 -17.09 -7.81 -34.86
C TYR A 95 -17.06 -7.45 -33.38
N ASN A 96 -17.65 -8.27 -32.49
CA ASN A 96 -17.70 -7.98 -31.07
C ASN A 96 -16.44 -8.51 -30.35
N GLY A 97 -15.93 -7.73 -29.42
CA GLY A 97 -14.76 -8.09 -28.60
C GLY A 97 -13.87 -6.90 -28.33
N ASP A 98 -12.71 -7.20 -27.72
CA ASP A 98 -11.67 -6.23 -27.47
C ASP A 98 -10.62 -6.30 -28.58
N PHE A 99 -10.38 -5.18 -29.24
CA PHE A 99 -9.49 -5.12 -30.41
C PHE A 99 -8.44 -4.01 -30.24
N VAL A 100 -7.21 -4.30 -30.62
CA VAL A 100 -6.19 -3.27 -30.78
C VAL A 100 -6.45 -2.54 -32.10
N ILE A 101 -6.57 -1.21 -32.03
CA ILE A 101 -6.94 -0.40 -33.18
C ILE A 101 -5.75 0.30 -33.86
N SER A 102 -5.93 0.61 -35.14
CA SER A 102 -5.09 1.50 -35.90
C SER A 102 -5.92 2.70 -36.34
N VAL A 103 -5.71 3.87 -35.76
CA VAL A 103 -6.42 5.10 -36.11
C VAL A 103 -5.89 5.61 -37.45
N THR A 104 -6.76 5.74 -38.43
CA THR A 104 -6.43 6.22 -39.78
C THR A 104 -6.67 7.72 -39.93
N ASP A 105 -7.68 8.24 -39.25
CA ASP A 105 -7.97 9.67 -39.09
C ASP A 105 -8.85 9.89 -37.83
N PRO A 106 -9.18 11.13 -37.45
CA PRO A 106 -9.96 11.39 -36.21
C PRO A 106 -11.35 10.74 -36.16
N THR A 107 -11.88 10.34 -37.32
CA THR A 107 -13.23 9.72 -37.42
C THR A 107 -13.18 8.27 -37.90
N HIS A 108 -12.02 7.71 -38.15
CA HIS A 108 -11.87 6.34 -38.63
C HIS A 108 -10.76 5.59 -37.91
N PHE A 109 -11.04 4.32 -37.61
CA PHE A 109 -10.02 3.37 -37.18
C PHE A 109 -10.27 1.98 -37.75
N ASP A 110 -9.22 1.21 -37.85
CA ASP A 110 -9.20 -0.17 -38.33
C ASP A 110 -8.88 -1.15 -37.18
N TYR A 111 -9.42 -2.36 -37.26
CA TYR A 111 -9.03 -3.50 -36.40
C TYR A 111 -9.18 -4.82 -37.16
N GLU A 112 -8.52 -5.87 -36.66
CA GLU A 112 -8.55 -7.18 -37.30
C GLU A 112 -9.71 -8.03 -36.80
N VAL A 113 -10.48 -8.61 -37.69
CA VAL A 113 -11.55 -9.56 -37.40
C VAL A 113 -11.21 -10.96 -37.90
N THR A 114 -11.69 -11.97 -37.23
CA THR A 114 -11.56 -13.36 -37.64
C THR A 114 -12.75 -13.78 -38.51
N GLY A 115 -12.51 -14.65 -39.49
CA GLY A 115 -13.58 -15.13 -40.35
C GLY A 115 -13.97 -14.14 -41.48
N THR A 116 -15.19 -14.29 -41.98
CA THR A 116 -15.75 -13.45 -43.05
C THR A 116 -17.17 -13.01 -42.74
N PRO A 117 -17.36 -12.22 -41.65
CA PRO A 117 -18.69 -11.74 -41.28
C PRO A 117 -19.32 -10.89 -42.40
N THR A 118 -20.64 -10.79 -42.43
CA THR A 118 -21.38 -9.93 -43.32
C THR A 118 -20.97 -8.48 -43.13
N THR A 119 -20.86 -7.73 -44.22
CA THR A 119 -20.49 -6.30 -44.20
C THR A 119 -21.47 -5.48 -45.02
N PRO A 120 -21.91 -4.28 -44.54
CA PRO A 120 -21.57 -3.68 -43.26
C PRO A 120 -22.16 -4.47 -42.07
N ALA A 121 -21.55 -4.32 -40.88
CA ALA A 121 -22.06 -4.89 -39.64
C ALA A 121 -23.45 -4.34 -39.31
N THR A 122 -24.29 -5.18 -38.70
CA THR A 122 -25.64 -4.84 -38.27
C THR A 122 -25.81 -4.94 -36.77
N GLY A 123 -26.88 -4.30 -36.23
CA GLY A 123 -27.17 -4.31 -34.79
C GLY A 123 -27.08 -2.92 -34.16
N THR A 124 -27.24 -2.87 -32.83
CA THR A 124 -27.05 -1.63 -32.06
C THR A 124 -25.60 -1.61 -31.55
N ILE A 125 -24.71 -1.17 -32.42
CA ILE A 125 -23.26 -1.29 -32.17
C ILE A 125 -22.78 -0.12 -31.32
N THR A 126 -21.96 -0.44 -30.35
CA THR A 126 -21.20 0.52 -29.55
C THR A 126 -19.71 0.25 -29.66
N ALA A 127 -18.92 1.30 -29.69
CA ALA A 127 -17.49 1.25 -29.57
C ALA A 127 -17.07 2.02 -28.31
N THR A 128 -16.38 1.36 -27.40
CA THR A 128 -15.89 1.94 -26.15
C THR A 128 -14.38 1.93 -26.13
N GLY A 129 -13.77 3.10 -26.03
CA GLY A 129 -12.32 3.24 -26.02
C GLY A 129 -11.91 4.66 -25.66
N GLY A 130 -10.63 4.88 -25.66
CA GLY A 130 -10.06 6.19 -25.32
C GLY A 130 -8.60 6.10 -24.95
N ARG A 131 -8.11 7.14 -24.30
CA ARG A 131 -6.78 7.17 -23.70
C ARG A 131 -6.84 6.60 -22.30
N THR A 132 -5.80 5.93 -21.87
CA THR A 132 -5.65 5.46 -20.49
C THR A 132 -4.87 6.50 -19.71
N THR A 133 -5.48 7.11 -18.72
CA THR A 133 -4.80 8.03 -17.80
C THR A 133 -4.04 7.24 -16.74
N VAL A 134 -2.84 7.72 -16.39
CA VAL A 134 -1.99 7.12 -15.36
C VAL A 134 -2.44 7.55 -13.96
N PRO A 135 -2.03 6.85 -12.89
CA PRO A 135 -2.29 7.24 -11.51
C PRO A 135 -1.90 8.69 -11.19
N GLY A 136 -2.67 9.29 -10.31
CA GLY A 136 -2.51 10.67 -9.84
C GLY A 136 -3.40 11.66 -10.57
N VAL A 137 -3.75 12.71 -9.84
CA VAL A 137 -4.40 13.92 -10.32
C VAL A 137 -3.81 15.11 -9.58
N VAL A 138 -3.58 16.21 -10.27
CA VAL A 138 -3.00 17.42 -9.68
C VAL A 138 -3.98 18.57 -9.79
N TYR A 139 -4.16 19.31 -8.71
CA TYR A 139 -4.83 20.60 -8.70
C TYR A 139 -3.80 21.70 -8.42
N LEU A 140 -3.66 22.64 -9.34
CA LEU A 140 -2.74 23.77 -9.24
C LEU A 140 -3.36 24.99 -9.92
N ASP A 141 -3.37 26.12 -9.23
CA ASP A 141 -3.80 27.43 -9.74
C ASP A 141 -5.17 27.45 -10.43
N GLY A 142 -6.09 26.58 -9.96
CA GLY A 142 -7.46 26.48 -10.48
C GLY A 142 -7.63 25.45 -11.61
N TYR A 143 -6.59 24.80 -12.06
CA TYR A 143 -6.64 23.75 -13.08
C TYR A 143 -6.49 22.35 -12.49
N PHE A 144 -7.19 21.38 -13.06
CA PHE A 144 -6.95 19.97 -12.83
C PHE A 144 -6.06 19.42 -13.94
N PHE A 145 -5.03 18.69 -13.54
CA PHE A 145 -4.11 18.05 -14.49
C PHE A 145 -4.19 16.54 -14.35
N VAL A 146 -4.28 15.86 -15.48
CA VAL A 146 -4.18 14.40 -15.61
C VAL A 146 -3.17 14.08 -16.71
N MET A 147 -2.54 12.93 -16.66
CA MET A 147 -1.55 12.51 -17.66
C MET A 147 -1.98 11.17 -18.28
N ASP A 148 -1.77 11.00 -19.57
CA ASP A 148 -1.98 9.72 -20.22
C ASP A 148 -0.71 8.85 -20.22
N SER A 149 -0.85 7.59 -20.65
CA SER A 149 0.26 6.64 -20.77
C SER A 149 1.33 7.04 -21.81
N ASN A 150 1.07 8.04 -22.65
CA ASN A 150 2.04 8.60 -23.58
C ASN A 150 2.78 9.82 -23.04
N ALA A 151 2.64 10.08 -21.73
CA ALA A 151 3.22 11.22 -21.04
C ALA A 151 2.73 12.58 -21.56
N VAL A 152 1.48 12.65 -22.03
CA VAL A 152 0.78 13.90 -22.35
C VAL A 152 -0.01 14.32 -21.14
N VAL A 153 0.24 15.53 -20.65
CA VAL A 153 -0.43 16.16 -19.51
C VAL A 153 -1.53 17.07 -20.05
N TYR A 154 -2.77 16.78 -19.71
CA TYR A 154 -3.96 17.55 -20.06
C TYR A 154 -4.42 18.37 -18.87
N ASN A 155 -5.06 19.52 -19.13
CA ASN A 155 -5.67 20.34 -18.10
C ASN A 155 -7.15 20.61 -18.38
N SER A 156 -7.90 20.79 -17.31
CA SER A 156 -9.28 21.26 -17.35
C SER A 156 -9.35 22.75 -17.69
N ALA A 157 -10.55 23.26 -17.92
CA ALA A 157 -10.82 24.69 -17.84
C ALA A 157 -10.55 25.23 -16.42
N LEU A 158 -10.32 26.54 -16.32
CA LEU A 158 -10.04 27.19 -15.02
C LEU A 158 -11.24 27.06 -14.07
N ASN A 159 -11.04 26.50 -12.90
CA ASN A 159 -12.04 26.24 -11.86
C ASN A 159 -13.24 25.37 -12.32
N ASP A 160 -13.10 24.64 -13.41
CA ASP A 160 -14.15 23.74 -13.90
C ASP A 160 -13.57 22.37 -14.29
N PRO A 161 -13.68 21.36 -13.42
CA PRO A 161 -13.18 20.00 -13.70
C PRO A 161 -14.01 19.25 -14.74
N THR A 162 -15.16 19.79 -15.15
CA THR A 162 -16.08 19.12 -16.08
C THR A 162 -15.90 19.57 -17.53
N SER A 163 -15.10 20.60 -17.79
CA SER A 163 -14.83 21.15 -19.11
C SER A 163 -13.36 20.98 -19.50
N TRP A 164 -13.12 20.39 -20.65
CA TRP A 164 -11.79 20.07 -21.19
C TRP A 164 -11.69 20.54 -22.65
N ASP A 165 -10.48 20.82 -23.12
CA ASP A 165 -10.21 21.14 -24.52
C ASP A 165 -9.08 20.24 -25.04
N ALA A 166 -9.29 19.59 -26.17
CA ALA A 166 -8.32 18.68 -26.79
C ALA A 166 -6.97 19.35 -27.10
N LEU A 167 -6.90 20.67 -27.16
CA LEU A 167 -5.69 21.44 -27.42
C LEU A 167 -4.99 21.94 -26.14
N ASP A 168 -5.63 21.77 -25.00
CA ASP A 168 -5.08 22.19 -23.70
C ASP A 168 -4.23 21.08 -23.08
N PHE A 169 -3.05 20.86 -23.65
CA PHE A 169 -2.10 19.85 -23.21
C PHE A 169 -0.64 20.28 -23.35
N ILE A 170 0.23 19.61 -22.63
CA ILE A 170 1.68 19.66 -22.79
C ILE A 170 2.26 18.24 -22.71
N THR A 171 3.30 17.96 -23.49
CA THR A 171 3.94 16.65 -23.51
C THR A 171 5.25 16.66 -22.72
N ALA A 172 5.46 15.68 -21.86
CA ALA A 172 6.75 15.44 -21.22
C ALA A 172 7.68 14.75 -22.24
N ALA A 173 8.39 15.56 -23.02
CA ALA A 173 9.09 15.14 -24.23
C ALA A 173 10.63 15.24 -24.14
N ILE A 174 11.21 15.61 -22.99
CA ILE A 174 12.68 15.75 -22.85
C ILE A 174 13.36 14.40 -23.06
N GLU A 175 12.82 13.34 -22.44
CA GLU A 175 13.30 11.97 -22.60
C GLU A 175 12.18 11.09 -23.18
N PRO A 176 12.48 10.10 -24.04
CA PRO A 176 11.49 9.16 -24.53
C PRO A 176 11.03 8.23 -23.40
N GLY A 177 9.77 7.79 -23.44
CA GLY A 177 9.18 6.84 -22.49
C GLY A 177 7.73 7.19 -22.17
N GLY A 178 6.95 6.18 -21.78
CA GLY A 178 5.55 6.34 -21.39
C GLY A 178 5.40 7.02 -20.03
N GLY A 179 4.23 7.65 -19.82
CA GLY A 179 3.80 8.17 -18.54
C GLY A 179 3.48 7.03 -17.57
N VAL A 180 3.79 7.21 -16.29
CA VAL A 180 3.53 6.23 -15.22
C VAL A 180 2.72 6.83 -14.09
N ALA A 181 2.99 8.07 -13.71
CA ALA A 181 2.23 8.78 -12.68
C ALA A 181 2.35 10.29 -12.86
N ILE A 182 1.36 11.02 -12.37
CA ILE A 182 1.41 12.47 -12.23
C ILE A 182 1.20 12.85 -10.77
N THR A 183 1.99 13.81 -10.28
CA THR A 183 1.88 14.32 -8.92
C THR A 183 2.34 15.77 -8.87
N LYS A 184 2.40 16.37 -7.69
CA LYS A 184 2.94 17.72 -7.51
C LYS A 184 3.89 17.81 -6.32
N THR A 185 4.76 18.77 -6.36
CA THR A 185 5.50 19.25 -5.19
C THR A 185 5.49 20.77 -5.22
N GLN A 186 5.13 21.40 -4.11
CA GLN A 186 4.97 22.86 -4.08
C GLN A 186 4.09 23.37 -5.24
N ASN A 187 4.64 24.21 -6.11
CA ASN A 187 3.98 24.80 -7.29
C ASN A 187 4.42 24.14 -8.62
N TYR A 188 4.91 22.91 -8.57
CA TYR A 188 5.34 22.17 -9.76
C TYR A 188 4.48 20.94 -9.98
N VAL A 189 4.00 20.77 -11.19
CA VAL A 189 3.43 19.51 -11.68
C VAL A 189 4.58 18.59 -12.08
N ILE A 190 4.54 17.36 -11.62
CA ILE A 190 5.58 16.36 -11.86
C ILE A 190 5.01 15.27 -12.75
N ALA A 191 5.54 15.14 -13.96
CA ALA A 191 5.27 14.04 -14.86
C ALA A 191 6.33 12.95 -14.66
N MET A 192 5.93 11.85 -14.03
CA MET A 192 6.78 10.69 -13.81
C MET A 192 6.62 9.71 -14.95
N LYS A 193 7.71 9.45 -15.66
CA LYS A 193 7.79 8.50 -16.77
C LYS A 193 8.49 7.22 -16.33
N GLU A 194 8.57 6.24 -17.19
CA GLU A 194 9.24 4.98 -16.88
C GLU A 194 10.72 5.17 -16.49
N TRP A 195 11.44 6.09 -17.17
CA TRP A 195 12.88 6.24 -17.00
C TRP A 195 13.34 7.65 -16.64
N SER A 196 12.41 8.57 -16.52
CA SER A 196 12.71 9.99 -16.25
C SER A 196 11.56 10.67 -15.53
N THR A 197 11.85 11.81 -14.91
CA THR A 197 10.87 12.69 -14.28
C THR A 197 11.08 14.09 -14.82
N GLU A 198 10.00 14.72 -15.27
CA GLU A 198 9.97 16.07 -15.82
C GLU A 198 9.07 16.97 -14.95
N PHE A 199 9.46 18.22 -14.84
CA PHE A 199 8.81 19.21 -13.98
C PHE A 199 8.23 20.33 -14.80
N PHE A 200 7.02 20.77 -14.44
CA PHE A 200 6.31 21.86 -15.09
C PHE A 200 5.84 22.86 -14.06
N TYR A 201 5.74 24.12 -14.43
CA TYR A 201 5.20 25.19 -13.60
C TYR A 201 4.18 26.00 -14.39
N ASP A 202 3.21 26.60 -13.71
CA ASP A 202 2.22 27.46 -14.33
C ASP A 202 2.83 28.81 -14.70
N VAL A 203 2.71 29.19 -15.97
CA VAL A 203 3.15 30.50 -16.50
C VAL A 203 1.96 31.34 -16.98
N GLY A 204 0.72 30.83 -16.86
CA GLY A 204 -0.49 31.52 -17.25
C GLY A 204 -0.59 31.76 -18.75
N ASN A 205 -0.24 30.78 -19.58
CA ASN A 205 -0.43 30.88 -21.03
C ASN A 205 -1.92 31.12 -21.35
N ALA A 206 -2.20 32.04 -22.25
CA ALA A 206 -3.56 32.39 -22.64
C ALA A 206 -4.25 31.36 -23.55
N THR A 207 -3.51 30.45 -24.15
CA THR A 207 -4.01 29.39 -25.05
C THR A 207 -3.16 28.15 -24.90
N GLY A 208 -3.77 26.98 -25.00
CA GLY A 208 -3.13 25.70 -24.75
C GLY A 208 -2.90 25.48 -23.26
N SER A 209 -2.00 24.57 -22.90
CA SER A 209 -1.70 24.33 -21.48
C SER A 209 -1.11 25.56 -20.79
N PRO A 210 -1.54 25.89 -19.56
CA PRO A 210 -0.94 26.95 -18.75
C PRO A 210 0.50 26.62 -18.33
N LEU A 211 0.94 25.39 -18.46
CA LEU A 211 2.23 24.88 -18.00
C LEU A 211 3.38 25.17 -18.95
N SER A 212 4.58 25.31 -18.38
CA SER A 212 5.86 25.32 -19.10
C SER A 212 6.87 24.39 -18.43
N PRO A 213 7.77 23.72 -19.19
CA PRO A 213 8.73 22.81 -18.62
C PRO A 213 9.86 23.52 -17.88
N VAL A 214 10.33 22.93 -16.78
CA VAL A 214 11.55 23.34 -16.04
C VAL A 214 12.73 22.60 -16.63
N LEU A 215 13.32 23.10 -17.70
CA LEU A 215 14.38 22.43 -18.47
C LEU A 215 15.65 22.11 -17.67
N SER A 216 15.89 22.81 -16.56
CA SER A 216 17.06 22.61 -15.70
C SER A 216 16.88 21.55 -14.63
N ALA A 217 15.68 20.99 -14.47
CA ALA A 217 15.33 20.15 -13.31
C ALA A 217 14.88 18.73 -13.70
N PHE A 218 14.91 18.33 -14.99
CA PHE A 218 14.58 16.96 -15.35
C PHE A 218 15.62 15.96 -14.81
N THR A 219 15.17 14.74 -14.49
CA THR A 219 16.05 13.69 -13.98
C THR A 219 15.86 12.38 -14.74
N LEU A 220 16.92 11.54 -14.79
CA LEU A 220 16.91 10.20 -15.40
C LEU A 220 16.53 9.09 -14.42
N ILE A 221 15.74 9.44 -13.42
CA ILE A 221 15.10 8.52 -12.49
C ILE A 221 13.59 8.67 -12.68
N GLY A 222 12.96 7.60 -13.11
CA GLY A 222 11.52 7.55 -13.35
C GLY A 222 10.77 6.84 -12.23
N CYS A 223 9.57 6.37 -12.55
CA CYS A 223 8.67 5.64 -11.67
C CYS A 223 8.49 4.20 -12.17
N ALA A 224 8.55 3.23 -11.26
CA ALA A 224 8.36 1.83 -11.60
C ALA A 224 6.88 1.42 -11.54
N ALA A 225 6.12 2.01 -10.62
CA ALA A 225 4.70 1.71 -10.41
C ALA A 225 3.98 2.98 -9.95
N GLY A 226 2.96 3.40 -10.68
CA GLY A 226 2.25 4.66 -10.40
C GLY A 226 1.53 4.66 -9.07
N GLU A 227 0.93 3.55 -8.66
CA GLU A 227 0.25 3.40 -7.37
C GLU A 227 1.22 3.37 -6.16
N SER A 228 2.53 3.42 -6.40
CA SER A 228 3.53 3.59 -5.34
C SER A 228 3.76 5.05 -4.96
N VAL A 229 3.22 5.99 -5.72
CA VAL A 229 3.38 7.43 -5.47
C VAL A 229 2.47 7.86 -4.34
N ALA A 230 3.05 8.35 -3.26
CA ALA A 230 2.29 8.89 -2.14
C ALA A 230 2.96 10.15 -1.57
N GLU A 231 2.14 11.08 -1.12
CA GLU A 231 2.57 12.30 -0.45
C GLU A 231 2.55 12.09 1.07
N LEU A 232 3.60 12.51 1.73
CA LEU A 232 3.74 12.52 3.17
C LEU A 232 4.51 13.78 3.59
N ASP A 233 3.91 14.64 4.40
CA ASP A 233 4.53 15.91 4.84
C ASP A 233 5.06 16.75 3.67
N GLU A 234 4.21 17.00 2.67
CA GLU A 234 4.57 17.77 1.45
C GLU A 234 5.75 17.16 0.66
N THR A 235 6.13 15.93 0.99
CA THR A 235 7.21 15.19 0.34
C THR A 235 6.62 14.01 -0.42
N VAL A 236 6.95 13.87 -1.69
CA VAL A 236 6.50 12.77 -2.54
C VAL A 236 7.47 11.60 -2.41
N TYR A 237 6.94 10.41 -2.16
CA TYR A 237 7.67 9.13 -2.13
C TYR A 237 7.16 8.23 -3.24
N TRP A 238 8.04 7.41 -3.84
CA TRP A 238 7.65 6.46 -4.88
C TRP A 238 8.69 5.35 -5.08
N ILE A 239 8.30 4.26 -5.72
CA ILE A 239 9.25 3.26 -6.25
C ILE A 239 9.81 3.77 -7.57
N SER A 240 11.10 4.05 -7.57
CA SER A 240 11.81 4.56 -8.74
C SER A 240 12.29 3.45 -9.66
N LYS A 241 12.51 3.82 -10.91
CA LYS A 241 13.17 3.00 -11.93
C LYS A 241 14.22 3.83 -12.66
N ALA A 242 15.39 3.26 -12.83
CA ALA A 242 16.47 3.87 -13.59
C ALA A 242 17.15 2.82 -14.48
N ARG A 243 17.70 3.24 -15.62
CA ARG A 243 18.26 2.32 -16.63
C ARG A 243 19.39 1.43 -16.14
N GLN A 244 20.10 1.88 -15.10
CA GLN A 244 21.28 1.18 -14.57
C GLN A 244 21.08 0.67 -13.13
N ARG A 245 19.86 0.77 -12.61
CA ARG A 245 19.54 0.36 -11.25
C ARG A 245 18.18 -0.32 -11.22
N GLY A 246 18.04 -1.36 -10.41
CA GLY A 246 16.75 -1.98 -10.08
C GLY A 246 15.82 -1.02 -9.34
N PRO A 247 14.60 -1.48 -9.02
CA PRO A 247 13.63 -0.67 -8.28
C PRO A 247 14.18 -0.28 -6.90
N ALA A 248 13.91 0.96 -6.49
CA ALA A 248 14.35 1.53 -5.23
C ALA A 248 13.35 2.60 -4.77
N VAL A 249 13.24 2.88 -3.48
CA VAL A 249 12.37 3.96 -3.01
C VAL A 249 13.14 5.28 -2.98
N HIS A 250 12.58 6.29 -3.63
CA HIS A 250 13.07 7.66 -3.59
C HIS A 250 12.04 8.59 -2.94
N LYS A 251 12.51 9.75 -2.52
CA LYS A 251 11.69 10.89 -2.13
C LYS A 251 12.10 12.15 -2.88
N MET A 252 11.17 13.07 -3.03
CA MET A 252 11.41 14.38 -3.63
C MET A 252 11.83 15.38 -2.54
N VAL A 253 12.94 16.09 -2.75
CA VAL A 253 13.37 17.19 -1.88
C VAL A 253 13.56 18.42 -2.77
N GLY A 254 12.58 19.33 -2.76
CA GLY A 254 12.49 20.35 -3.80
C GLY A 254 12.27 19.71 -5.17
N LEU A 255 13.19 19.92 -6.12
CA LEU A 255 13.19 19.28 -7.44
C LEU A 255 14.27 18.19 -7.57
N GLU A 256 14.91 17.82 -6.46
CA GLU A 256 15.93 16.78 -6.43
C GLU A 256 15.39 15.49 -5.84
N GLN A 257 15.90 14.35 -6.30
CA GLN A 257 15.50 13.03 -5.87
C GLN A 257 16.54 12.45 -4.92
N GLN A 258 16.09 11.97 -3.77
CA GLN A 258 16.95 11.33 -2.77
C GLN A 258 16.54 9.88 -2.55
N LEU A 259 17.54 9.00 -2.51
CA LEU A 259 17.35 7.58 -2.20
C LEU A 259 16.98 7.41 -0.72
N VAL A 260 15.95 6.60 -0.46
CA VAL A 260 15.45 6.29 0.88
C VAL A 260 15.59 4.82 1.21
N SER A 261 15.48 3.94 0.21
CA SER A 261 15.59 2.51 0.43
C SER A 261 17.03 2.08 0.74
N THR A 262 17.12 1.02 1.54
CA THR A 262 18.38 0.32 1.82
C THR A 262 18.57 -0.84 0.83
N PRO A 263 19.80 -1.42 0.73
CA PRO A 263 20.03 -2.59 -0.13
C PRO A 263 19.12 -3.78 0.20
N ASP A 264 18.66 -3.92 1.44
CA ASP A 264 17.73 -4.99 1.82
C ASP A 264 16.32 -4.73 1.28
N ILE A 265 15.85 -3.49 1.35
CA ILE A 265 14.59 -3.05 0.75
C ILE A 265 14.65 -3.18 -0.78
N ASP A 266 15.74 -2.72 -1.41
CA ASP A 266 15.92 -2.86 -2.88
C ASP A 266 15.85 -4.33 -3.31
N ARG A 267 16.36 -5.26 -2.48
CA ARG A 267 16.30 -6.71 -2.74
C ARG A 267 14.86 -7.25 -2.64
N ILE A 268 14.06 -6.77 -1.68
CA ILE A 268 12.65 -7.12 -1.57
C ILE A 268 11.89 -6.61 -2.80
N LEU A 269 12.06 -5.33 -3.16
CA LEU A 269 11.43 -4.75 -4.34
C LEU A 269 11.77 -5.50 -5.64
N ALA A 270 12.98 -6.02 -5.76
CA ALA A 270 13.41 -6.78 -6.93
C ALA A 270 12.76 -8.17 -7.03
N THR A 271 12.11 -8.66 -5.99
CA THR A 271 11.34 -9.94 -6.01
C THR A 271 9.88 -9.75 -6.39
N SER A 272 9.35 -8.53 -6.31
CA SER A 272 8.00 -8.14 -6.69
C SER A 272 7.93 -7.81 -8.18
N ASP A 273 6.81 -8.11 -8.83
CA ASP A 273 6.52 -7.66 -10.19
C ASP A 273 5.97 -6.23 -10.24
N LEU A 274 5.68 -5.65 -9.08
CA LEU A 274 5.14 -4.29 -8.88
C LEU A 274 3.78 -4.03 -9.55
N SER A 275 3.07 -5.06 -9.99
CA SER A 275 1.79 -4.92 -10.71
C SER A 275 0.62 -4.61 -9.78
N SER A 276 0.73 -4.97 -8.49
CA SER A 276 -0.32 -4.84 -7.49
C SER A 276 0.15 -4.05 -6.26
N VAL A 277 0.94 -3.03 -6.50
CA VAL A 277 1.45 -2.11 -5.47
C VAL A 277 0.37 -1.11 -5.06
N TYR A 278 0.39 -0.73 -3.80
CA TYR A 278 -0.26 0.50 -3.31
C TYR A 278 0.64 1.21 -2.31
N ALA A 279 0.46 2.51 -2.18
CA ALA A 279 1.16 3.27 -1.16
C ALA A 279 0.28 4.39 -0.59
N TYR A 280 0.56 4.78 0.64
CA TYR A 280 -0.03 5.94 1.28
C TYR A 280 0.89 6.53 2.35
N GLY A 281 0.67 7.80 2.66
CA GLY A 281 1.30 8.47 3.80
C GLY A 281 0.36 8.54 4.99
N ILE A 282 0.82 8.21 6.20
CA ILE A 282 0.03 8.29 7.43
C ILE A 282 0.88 8.83 8.59
N LYS A 283 0.23 9.58 9.50
CA LYS A 283 0.85 10.07 10.73
C LYS A 283 0.25 9.40 11.94
N ILE A 284 1.08 8.77 12.74
CA ILE A 284 0.66 8.09 13.97
C ILE A 284 1.60 8.48 15.10
N SER A 285 1.07 9.02 16.19
CA SER A 285 1.83 9.31 17.43
C SER A 285 3.10 10.15 17.20
N GLY A 286 3.07 11.10 16.26
CA GLY A 286 4.21 11.96 15.95
C GLY A 286 5.22 11.38 14.96
N HIS A 287 5.02 10.16 14.50
CA HIS A 287 5.78 9.56 13.42
C HIS A 287 5.04 9.69 12.08
N SER A 288 5.78 9.89 11.02
CA SER A 288 5.28 10.00 9.66
C SER A 288 5.72 8.80 8.84
N PHE A 289 4.77 7.97 8.41
CA PHE A 289 5.06 6.73 7.69
C PHE A 289 4.65 6.81 6.22
N TYR A 290 5.58 6.46 5.33
CA TYR A 290 5.27 6.04 3.98
C TYR A 290 5.07 4.53 3.98
N VAL A 291 3.84 4.09 3.75
CA VAL A 291 3.45 2.68 3.75
C VAL A 291 3.36 2.19 2.32
N LEU A 292 3.99 1.07 2.03
CA LEU A 292 4.12 0.47 0.71
C LEU A 292 3.71 -1.00 0.77
N GLY A 293 2.59 -1.34 0.16
CA GLY A 293 2.11 -2.72 0.06
C GLY A 293 2.52 -3.36 -1.27
N LEU A 294 3.12 -4.54 -1.20
CA LEU A 294 3.54 -5.39 -2.32
C LEU A 294 2.70 -6.67 -2.26
N ARG A 295 1.49 -6.62 -2.85
CA ARG A 295 0.50 -7.71 -2.72
C ARG A 295 0.93 -9.02 -3.37
N ASP A 296 1.71 -8.95 -4.44
CA ASP A 296 2.20 -10.12 -5.19
C ASP A 296 3.15 -11.02 -4.40
N ILE A 297 3.80 -10.46 -3.36
CA ILE A 297 4.73 -11.17 -2.47
C ILE A 297 4.32 -11.11 -1.00
N ASP A 298 3.10 -10.66 -0.69
CA ASP A 298 2.54 -10.56 0.66
C ASP A 298 3.42 -9.78 1.65
N VAL A 299 3.98 -8.63 1.24
CA VAL A 299 4.84 -7.79 2.06
C VAL A 299 4.31 -6.36 2.13
N THR A 300 4.20 -5.82 3.33
CA THR A 300 3.98 -4.38 3.54
C THR A 300 5.17 -3.77 4.25
N LEU A 301 5.78 -2.79 3.60
CA LEU A 301 6.92 -2.04 4.11
C LEU A 301 6.44 -0.68 4.62
N ALA A 302 6.95 -0.23 5.74
CA ALA A 302 6.69 1.10 6.28
C ALA A 302 8.00 1.83 6.53
N PHE A 303 8.18 2.97 5.89
CA PHE A 303 9.30 3.86 6.13
C PHE A 303 8.88 4.96 7.09
N ASP A 304 9.48 4.99 8.26
CA ASP A 304 9.31 6.10 9.20
C ASP A 304 10.22 7.26 8.80
N ALA A 305 9.64 8.31 8.24
CA ALA A 305 10.38 9.49 7.80
C ALA A 305 10.98 10.29 8.98
N THR A 306 10.44 10.12 10.19
CA THR A 306 10.92 10.80 11.40
C THR A 306 12.22 10.18 11.91
N SER A 307 12.31 8.85 11.95
CA SER A 307 13.49 8.13 12.40
C SER A 307 14.45 7.71 11.27
N GLY A 308 13.99 7.71 10.03
CA GLY A 308 14.74 7.24 8.87
C GLY A 308 14.87 5.71 8.81
N THR A 309 13.97 4.98 9.45
CA THR A 309 14.03 3.51 9.55
C THR A 309 12.92 2.83 8.77
N TRP A 310 13.19 1.60 8.34
CA TRP A 310 12.22 0.72 7.69
C TRP A 310 11.70 -0.33 8.65
N ALA A 311 10.42 -0.60 8.58
CA ALA A 311 9.74 -1.69 9.26
C ALA A 311 8.88 -2.50 8.27
N GLN A 312 8.58 -3.73 8.61
CA GLN A 312 7.55 -4.51 7.94
C GLN A 312 6.30 -4.51 8.82
N TRP A 313 5.15 -4.16 8.25
CA TRP A 313 3.86 -4.28 8.90
C TRP A 313 3.19 -5.59 8.52
N THR A 314 2.57 -6.23 9.50
CA THR A 314 1.89 -7.53 9.35
C THR A 314 0.59 -7.52 10.14
N SER A 315 -0.38 -8.30 9.72
CA SER A 315 -1.57 -8.63 10.49
C SER A 315 -1.48 -10.06 11.00
N LEU A 316 -2.03 -10.33 12.17
CA LEU A 316 -2.14 -11.68 12.70
C LEU A 316 -3.51 -12.27 12.35
N THR A 317 -3.53 -13.56 12.01
CA THR A 317 -4.76 -14.31 11.75
C THR A 317 -4.91 -15.41 12.78
N ALA A 318 -6.07 -15.49 13.42
CA ALA A 318 -6.35 -16.51 14.43
C ALA A 318 -6.41 -17.90 13.80
N GLN A 319 -5.69 -18.85 14.38
CA GLN A 319 -5.75 -20.28 14.05
C GLN A 319 -7.02 -20.92 14.65
N ALA A 320 -7.36 -22.11 14.17
CA ALA A 320 -8.42 -22.90 14.81
C ALA A 320 -8.07 -23.20 16.27
N PRO A 321 -9.01 -23.00 17.23
CA PRO A 321 -8.79 -23.30 18.64
C PRO A 321 -8.45 -24.76 18.89
N LYS A 322 -7.48 -25.03 19.76
CA LYS A 322 -7.06 -26.38 20.17
C LYS A 322 -7.43 -26.62 21.63
N SER A 323 -7.96 -27.80 21.94
CA SER A 323 -8.27 -28.20 23.31
C SER A 323 -7.01 -28.43 24.13
N CYS A 324 -6.97 -27.90 25.33
CA CYS A 324 -5.82 -28.00 26.21
C CYS A 324 -6.26 -28.33 27.66
N THR A 325 -5.32 -28.82 28.45
CA THR A 325 -5.43 -28.85 29.90
C THR A 325 -4.33 -28.01 30.52
N LEU A 326 -4.64 -27.31 31.61
CA LEU A 326 -3.70 -26.40 32.25
C LEU A 326 -3.42 -26.81 33.70
N SER A 327 -2.16 -26.68 34.08
CA SER A 327 -1.72 -26.77 35.48
C SER A 327 -0.72 -25.66 35.76
N GLN A 328 -0.62 -25.19 36.99
CA GLN A 328 0.37 -24.18 37.37
C GLN A 328 1.20 -24.59 38.56
N SER A 329 2.42 -24.06 38.63
CA SER A 329 3.31 -24.12 39.79
C SER A 329 4.17 -22.86 39.84
N GLY A 330 4.12 -22.14 40.95
CA GLY A 330 4.96 -20.97 41.19
C GLY A 330 4.76 -19.81 40.22
N GLY A 331 3.52 -19.60 39.73
CA GLY A 331 3.20 -18.52 38.78
C GLY A 331 3.53 -18.84 37.33
N VAL A 332 3.82 -20.11 37.01
CA VAL A 332 4.00 -20.59 35.66
C VAL A 332 2.94 -21.62 35.35
N ALA A 333 2.08 -21.33 34.39
CA ALA A 333 1.14 -22.27 33.82
C ALA A 333 1.82 -23.16 32.78
N THR A 334 1.48 -24.44 32.77
CA THR A 334 1.85 -25.41 31.74
C THR A 334 0.59 -25.91 31.05
N ALA A 335 0.52 -25.70 29.74
CA ALA A 335 -0.53 -26.22 28.90
C ALA A 335 -0.09 -27.54 28.25
N ALA A 336 -0.90 -28.58 28.40
CA ALA A 336 -0.80 -29.78 27.60
C ALA A 336 -1.82 -29.69 26.45
N CYS A 337 -1.33 -29.54 25.24
CA CYS A 337 -2.09 -29.23 24.04
C CYS A 337 -1.52 -30.01 22.85
N THR A 338 -2.19 -31.08 22.44
CA THR A 338 -1.66 -32.02 21.44
C THR A 338 -1.40 -31.35 20.10
N ALA A 339 -0.18 -31.52 19.59
CA ALA A 339 0.26 -31.01 18.29
C ALA A 339 -0.09 -29.52 18.09
N HIS A 340 0.22 -28.69 19.10
CA HIS A 340 -0.19 -27.28 19.06
C HIS A 340 0.44 -26.49 17.90
N GLY A 341 1.68 -26.78 17.50
CA GLY A 341 2.35 -26.13 16.37
C GLY A 341 2.81 -24.69 16.64
N TYR A 342 2.60 -24.17 17.85
CA TYR A 342 2.99 -22.81 18.19
C TYR A 342 4.50 -22.67 18.37
N ALA A 343 5.07 -21.60 17.84
CA ALA A 343 6.48 -21.29 17.98
C ALA A 343 6.81 -20.77 19.40
N ASP A 344 8.07 -20.89 19.80
CA ASP A 344 8.58 -20.29 21.03
C ASP A 344 8.48 -18.74 20.94
N GLY A 345 7.83 -18.11 21.91
CA GLY A 345 7.53 -16.68 21.91
C GLY A 345 6.24 -16.29 21.17
N ALA A 346 5.47 -17.24 20.67
CA ALA A 346 4.22 -16.95 19.97
C ALA A 346 3.15 -16.35 20.91
N ALA A 347 2.21 -15.59 20.32
CA ALA A 347 0.95 -15.20 20.96
C ALA A 347 0.00 -16.39 21.00
N VAL A 348 -0.66 -16.59 22.13
CA VAL A 348 -1.74 -17.58 22.28
C VAL A 348 -2.81 -17.01 23.18
N THR A 349 -4.06 -17.03 22.76
CA THR A 349 -5.20 -16.70 23.61
C THR A 349 -5.75 -17.97 24.23
N ILE A 350 -5.80 -17.99 25.56
CA ILE A 350 -6.44 -19.04 26.34
C ILE A 350 -7.87 -18.62 26.66
N ALA A 351 -8.82 -19.50 26.49
CA ALA A 351 -10.23 -19.26 26.80
C ALA A 351 -10.90 -20.50 27.38
N GLY A 352 -11.99 -20.30 28.13
CA GLY A 352 -12.82 -21.38 28.64
C GLY A 352 -12.35 -22.01 29.95
N ALA A 353 -11.30 -21.49 30.59
CA ALA A 353 -10.98 -21.86 31.95
C ALA A 353 -11.98 -21.19 32.92
N ASN A 354 -12.44 -21.93 33.94
CA ASN A 354 -13.30 -21.39 34.99
C ASN A 354 -12.52 -20.41 35.89
N GLU A 355 -11.24 -20.66 36.05
CA GLU A 355 -10.29 -19.81 36.75
C GLU A 355 -9.84 -18.70 35.82
N SER A 356 -10.34 -17.48 36.06
CA SER A 356 -10.18 -16.33 35.15
C SER A 356 -8.72 -15.96 34.84
N GLU A 357 -7.84 -16.25 35.80
CA GLU A 357 -6.41 -15.92 35.74
C GLU A 357 -5.67 -16.59 34.59
N TYR A 358 -6.20 -17.71 34.07
CA TYR A 358 -5.63 -18.39 32.91
C TYR A 358 -6.10 -17.81 31.59
N ASN A 359 -7.29 -17.19 31.58
CA ASN A 359 -7.88 -16.68 30.34
C ASN A 359 -7.21 -15.39 29.89
N GLY A 360 -7.13 -15.22 28.59
CA GLY A 360 -6.58 -14.02 27.94
C GLY A 360 -5.44 -14.30 27.00
N LEU A 361 -4.83 -13.24 26.53
CA LEU A 361 -3.68 -13.27 25.64
C LEU A 361 -2.39 -13.49 26.43
N HIS A 362 -1.63 -14.50 26.04
CA HIS A 362 -0.35 -14.84 26.65
C HIS A 362 0.73 -14.99 25.60
N GLN A 363 1.93 -14.56 25.93
CA GLN A 363 3.12 -14.90 25.15
C GLN A 363 3.72 -16.18 25.73
N ILE A 364 3.89 -17.19 24.90
CA ILE A 364 4.22 -18.52 25.36
C ILE A 364 5.70 -18.87 25.19
N ARG A 365 6.15 -19.84 25.99
CA ARG A 365 7.38 -20.56 25.79
C ARG A 365 7.05 -21.99 25.39
N ALA A 366 7.47 -22.39 24.18
CA ALA A 366 7.28 -23.75 23.70
C ALA A 366 8.21 -24.73 24.46
N ILE A 367 7.62 -25.79 25.04
CA ILE A 367 8.35 -26.85 25.76
C ILE A 367 8.57 -28.04 24.84
N SER A 368 7.55 -28.42 24.11
CA SER A 368 7.55 -29.55 23.17
C SER A 368 6.44 -29.37 22.12
N ALA A 369 6.32 -30.26 21.17
CA ALA A 369 5.21 -30.25 20.21
C ALA A 369 3.80 -30.34 20.84
N ASN A 370 3.72 -30.80 22.11
CA ASN A 370 2.47 -31.03 22.82
C ASN A 370 2.34 -30.21 24.11
N ALA A 371 3.27 -29.32 24.41
CA ALA A 371 3.24 -28.54 25.64
C ALA A 371 3.93 -27.19 25.49
N PHE A 372 3.33 -26.17 26.11
CA PHE A 372 3.91 -24.83 26.25
C PHE A 372 3.65 -24.28 27.65
N SER A 373 4.34 -23.21 28.03
CA SER A 373 4.17 -22.51 29.31
C SER A 373 4.01 -21.01 29.10
N PHE A 374 3.35 -20.37 30.07
CA PHE A 374 3.17 -18.92 30.14
C PHE A 374 3.07 -18.45 31.60
N SER A 375 3.27 -17.17 31.83
CA SER A 375 3.14 -16.56 33.16
C SER A 375 1.67 -16.45 33.55
N VAL A 376 1.35 -16.75 34.81
CA VAL A 376 0.01 -16.61 35.38
C VAL A 376 0.15 -16.19 36.85
N ASP A 377 -0.90 -15.62 37.44
CA ASP A 377 -0.89 -15.32 38.87
C ASP A 377 -0.64 -16.59 39.70
N SER A 378 0.29 -16.53 40.65
CA SER A 378 0.67 -17.67 41.47
C SER A 378 -0.47 -18.15 42.38
N SER A 379 -1.51 -17.34 42.58
CA SER A 379 -2.73 -17.69 43.32
C SER A 379 -3.75 -18.50 42.55
N ALA A 380 -3.57 -18.62 41.20
CA ALA A 380 -4.48 -19.37 40.35
C ALA A 380 -4.62 -20.83 40.80
N THR A 381 -5.85 -21.33 40.89
CA THR A 381 -6.13 -22.72 41.28
C THR A 381 -5.60 -23.70 40.22
N SER A 382 -4.94 -24.77 40.67
CA SER A 382 -4.36 -25.79 39.79
C SER A 382 -4.80 -27.20 40.20
N PRO A 383 -5.20 -28.08 39.24
CA PRO A 383 -5.32 -27.81 37.81
C PRO A 383 -6.50 -26.90 37.47
N ALA A 384 -6.43 -26.19 36.33
CA ALA A 384 -7.55 -25.41 35.84
C ALA A 384 -8.70 -26.32 35.38
N THR A 385 -9.92 -25.81 35.52
CA THR A 385 -11.17 -26.50 35.15
C THR A 385 -11.89 -25.77 34.01
N GLY A 386 -12.82 -26.45 33.35
CA GLY A 386 -13.58 -25.88 32.22
C GLY A 386 -13.27 -26.54 30.88
N THR A 387 -13.85 -25.99 29.81
CA THR A 387 -13.55 -26.41 28.43
C THR A 387 -12.49 -25.48 27.85
N ILE A 388 -11.24 -25.79 28.14
CA ILE A 388 -10.12 -24.88 27.86
C ILE A 388 -9.65 -25.04 26.42
N THR A 389 -9.51 -23.93 25.74
CA THR A 389 -8.96 -23.84 24.38
C THR A 389 -7.78 -22.87 24.33
N ALA A 390 -6.87 -23.16 23.42
CA ALA A 390 -5.75 -22.29 23.06
C ALA A 390 -5.86 -21.93 21.56
N THR A 391 -5.85 -20.65 21.26
CA THR A 391 -5.86 -20.09 19.90
C THR A 391 -4.54 -19.40 19.64
N GLY A 392 -3.74 -19.94 18.73
CA GLY A 392 -2.53 -19.29 18.22
C GLY A 392 -2.83 -18.36 17.05
N TYR A 393 -1.80 -17.67 16.59
CA TYR A 393 -1.91 -16.72 15.48
C TYR A 393 -0.81 -16.95 14.47
N ASP A 394 -1.16 -16.86 13.18
CA ASP A 394 -0.24 -16.83 12.06
C ASP A 394 0.04 -15.39 11.67
N GLU A 395 1.31 -15.08 11.45
CA GLU A 395 1.73 -13.79 10.92
C GLU A 395 1.51 -13.79 9.41
N GLY A 396 0.76 -12.83 8.91
CA GLY A 396 0.40 -12.72 7.51
C GLY A 396 0.63 -11.30 6.96
N TYR A 397 0.17 -11.09 5.75
CA TYR A 397 0.17 -9.80 5.08
C TYR A 397 -0.64 -8.76 5.88
N PHE A 398 -0.21 -7.50 5.85
CA PHE A 398 -0.94 -6.40 6.48
C PHE A 398 -2.20 -6.07 5.67
N LEU A 399 -3.36 -6.29 6.28
CA LEU A 399 -4.66 -6.32 5.58
C LEU A 399 -5.26 -4.94 5.29
N TYR A 400 -4.53 -3.85 5.52
CA TYR A 400 -5.06 -2.50 5.40
C TYR A 400 -4.35 -1.71 4.32
N SER A 401 -5.14 -1.23 3.36
CA SER A 401 -4.69 -0.39 2.26
C SER A 401 -5.47 0.94 2.25
N HIS A 402 -5.10 1.85 1.38
CA HIS A 402 -5.82 3.09 1.08
C HIS A 402 -6.21 3.89 2.33
N TYR A 403 -5.39 4.86 2.66
CA TYR A 403 -5.59 5.75 3.79
C TYR A 403 -6.39 7.00 3.41
N VAL A 404 -7.26 7.44 4.32
CA VAL A 404 -7.93 8.74 4.24
C VAL A 404 -8.11 9.34 5.63
N ALA A 405 -7.72 10.60 5.78
CA ALA A 405 -8.07 11.39 6.95
C ALA A 405 -9.45 12.02 6.74
N ALA A 406 -10.45 11.61 7.52
CA ALA A 406 -11.81 12.12 7.40
C ALA A 406 -12.46 12.32 8.77
N ALA A 407 -13.14 13.46 8.94
CA ALA A 407 -13.85 13.80 10.19
C ALA A 407 -12.99 13.70 11.47
N GLY A 408 -11.69 13.99 11.37
CA GLY A 408 -10.74 13.91 12.48
C GLY A 408 -10.33 12.49 12.87
N ARG A 409 -10.51 11.54 11.98
CA ARG A 409 -10.11 10.13 12.13
C ARG A 409 -9.19 9.72 11.01
N ASP A 410 -8.28 8.82 11.30
CA ASP A 410 -7.40 8.17 10.35
C ASP A 410 -8.04 6.83 9.95
N LEU A 411 -8.52 6.73 8.72
CA LEU A 411 -9.26 5.58 8.23
C LEU A 411 -8.46 4.85 7.16
N VAL A 412 -8.49 3.53 7.21
CA VAL A 412 -7.91 2.62 6.21
C VAL A 412 -8.94 1.61 5.75
N LEU A 413 -8.74 1.10 4.55
CA LEU A 413 -9.61 0.08 3.96
C LEU A 413 -9.10 -1.31 4.31
N HIS A 414 -9.96 -2.13 4.91
CA HIS A 414 -9.66 -3.55 5.11
C HIS A 414 -9.86 -4.32 3.79
N GLU A 415 -8.79 -4.90 3.25
CA GLU A 415 -8.78 -5.46 1.88
C GLU A 415 -9.72 -6.65 1.66
N THR A 416 -9.95 -7.46 2.70
CA THR A 416 -10.77 -8.67 2.58
C THR A 416 -12.26 -8.37 2.76
N THR A 417 -12.63 -7.50 3.72
CA THR A 417 -14.03 -7.22 4.04
C THR A 417 -14.57 -5.99 3.29
N GLY A 418 -13.69 -5.07 2.87
CA GLY A 418 -14.06 -3.79 2.29
C GLY A 418 -14.54 -2.76 3.31
N ASP A 419 -14.36 -3.03 4.61
CA ASP A 419 -14.74 -2.11 5.67
C ASP A 419 -13.72 -0.99 5.84
N LEU A 420 -14.20 0.21 6.16
CA LEU A 420 -13.35 1.30 6.62
C LEU A 420 -13.15 1.17 8.13
N VAL A 421 -11.91 1.03 8.55
CA VAL A 421 -11.52 0.92 9.95
C VAL A 421 -10.64 2.09 10.37
N GLU A 422 -10.69 2.45 11.65
CA GLU A 422 -9.91 3.54 12.21
C GLU A 422 -8.58 3.02 12.76
N ILE A 423 -7.48 3.60 12.31
CA ILE A 423 -6.17 3.47 12.96
C ILE A 423 -6.05 4.55 14.02
N SER A 424 -5.86 4.16 15.26
CA SER A 424 -5.74 5.12 16.37
C SER A 424 -4.74 4.60 17.42
N PRO A 425 -3.92 5.48 18.03
CA PRO A 425 -3.03 5.11 19.12
C PRO A 425 -3.77 4.72 20.42
N ALA A 426 -5.10 4.81 20.43
CA ALA A 426 -5.92 4.36 21.56
C ALA A 426 -6.20 2.85 21.55
N TYR A 427 -5.92 2.15 20.46
CA TYR A 427 -6.14 0.72 20.29
C TYR A 427 -4.82 -0.03 20.16
N TYR A 428 -4.70 -1.14 20.88
CA TYR A 428 -3.51 -2.00 20.88
C TYR A 428 -3.81 -3.40 20.34
N THR A 429 -5.01 -3.57 19.78
CA THR A 429 -5.44 -4.78 19.07
C THR A 429 -5.98 -4.39 17.70
N ASP A 430 -5.90 -5.31 16.76
CA ASP A 430 -6.43 -5.22 15.40
C ASP A 430 -7.76 -5.98 15.36
N ASP A 431 -8.89 -5.26 15.56
CA ASP A 431 -10.24 -5.84 15.69
C ASP A 431 -10.30 -7.04 16.67
N GLY A 432 -9.67 -6.89 17.84
CA GLY A 432 -9.58 -7.92 18.87
C GLY A 432 -8.49 -8.98 18.62
N VAL A 433 -7.78 -8.91 17.52
CA VAL A 433 -6.59 -9.71 17.24
C VAL A 433 -5.36 -8.98 17.80
N PRO A 434 -4.43 -9.67 18.49
CA PRO A 434 -3.25 -8.99 19.03
C PRO A 434 -2.34 -8.43 17.95
N ILE A 435 -1.72 -7.28 18.24
CA ILE A 435 -0.65 -6.71 17.41
C ILE A 435 0.69 -7.20 17.94
N ALA A 436 1.51 -7.79 17.06
CA ALA A 436 2.83 -8.28 17.43
C ALA A 436 3.91 -7.24 17.09
N LEU A 437 4.75 -6.90 18.07
CA LEU A 437 6.00 -6.16 17.87
C LEU A 437 7.17 -7.13 17.88
N LYS A 438 7.95 -7.14 16.80
CA LYS A 438 9.18 -7.92 16.67
C LYS A 438 10.35 -6.99 16.32
N LEU A 439 11.30 -6.87 17.22
CA LEU A 439 12.52 -6.10 17.02
C LEU A 439 13.71 -7.04 16.89
N ARG A 440 14.48 -6.89 15.83
CA ARG A 440 15.73 -7.64 15.61
C ARG A 440 16.90 -6.70 15.51
N THR A 441 17.95 -6.99 16.24
CA THR A 441 19.20 -6.24 16.11
C THR A 441 20.07 -6.84 15.02
N GLY A 442 20.93 -6.01 14.45
CA GLY A 442 22.06 -6.50 13.70
C GLY A 442 23.02 -7.33 14.58
N LYS A 443 23.99 -7.93 13.93
CA LYS A 443 25.07 -8.67 14.59
C LYS A 443 25.92 -7.76 15.48
N LEU A 444 26.05 -8.12 16.73
CA LEU A 444 26.95 -7.48 17.70
C LEU A 444 28.19 -8.36 17.91
N ASP A 445 29.34 -7.91 17.44
CA ASP A 445 30.64 -8.60 17.62
C ASP A 445 31.68 -7.72 18.30
N GLY A 446 31.39 -6.42 18.49
CA GLY A 446 32.32 -5.44 19.09
C GLY A 446 33.60 -5.32 18.33
N ASP A 447 33.55 -5.54 17.00
CA ASP A 447 34.68 -5.51 16.07
C ASP A 447 35.82 -6.49 16.45
N GLN A 448 35.51 -7.57 17.17
CA GLN A 448 36.47 -8.57 17.63
C GLN A 448 35.82 -9.96 17.60
N GLU A 449 36.62 -10.97 17.21
CA GLU A 449 36.17 -12.37 17.17
C GLU A 449 36.36 -13.12 18.49
N ASP A 450 36.84 -12.47 19.53
CA ASP A 450 37.01 -13.08 20.83
C ASP A 450 35.69 -13.36 21.55
N PHE A 451 35.71 -14.33 22.47
CA PHE A 451 34.58 -14.61 23.32
C PHE A 451 34.29 -13.45 24.27
N LYS A 452 33.03 -13.02 24.26
CA LYS A 452 32.50 -12.00 25.15
C LYS A 452 31.54 -12.65 26.14
N SER A 453 31.60 -12.28 27.40
CA SER A 453 30.65 -12.74 28.42
C SER A 453 29.60 -11.65 28.64
N LEU A 454 28.33 -12.04 28.65
CA LEU A 454 27.22 -11.15 28.90
C LEU A 454 26.51 -11.56 30.18
N GLY A 455 26.63 -10.74 31.22
CA GLY A 455 26.03 -10.98 32.53
C GLY A 455 24.54 -10.71 32.55
N GLN A 456 24.12 -9.62 31.92
CA GLN A 456 22.73 -9.19 31.86
C GLN A 456 22.41 -8.43 30.57
N ILE A 457 21.12 -8.38 30.24
CA ILE A 457 20.53 -7.52 29.22
C ILE A 457 19.40 -6.75 29.91
N ARG A 458 19.37 -5.43 29.74
CA ARG A 458 18.30 -4.56 30.23
C ARG A 458 17.53 -4.01 29.06
N VAL A 459 16.23 -3.99 29.18
CA VAL A 459 15.32 -3.31 28.27
C VAL A 459 15.03 -1.93 28.85
N ILE A 460 15.33 -0.90 28.10
CA ILE A 460 15.11 0.50 28.47
C ILE A 460 13.92 1.02 27.69
N GLY A 461 13.01 1.65 28.37
CA GLY A 461 11.77 2.23 27.82
C GLY A 461 10.87 2.69 28.94
N ASP A 462 9.69 3.14 28.59
CA ASP A 462 8.68 3.53 29.56
C ASP A 462 8.22 2.33 30.37
N LYS A 463 7.97 2.55 31.69
CA LYS A 463 7.40 1.51 32.54
C LYS A 463 5.97 1.26 32.13
N GLN A 464 5.73 0.07 31.66
CA GLN A 464 4.42 -0.35 31.15
C GLN A 464 4.06 -1.72 31.74
N GLY A 465 2.78 -2.03 31.78
CA GLY A 465 2.34 -3.38 32.13
C GLY A 465 2.76 -4.40 31.08
N GLY A 466 2.77 -5.68 31.47
CA GLY A 466 3.02 -6.80 30.58
C GLY A 466 4.46 -7.27 30.53
N GLU A 467 4.66 -8.32 29.76
CA GLU A 467 5.95 -8.98 29.54
C GLU A 467 6.36 -8.84 28.09
N ALA A 468 7.66 -8.74 27.85
CA ALA A 468 8.26 -9.00 26.54
C ALA A 468 9.08 -10.28 26.58
N MET A 469 9.22 -10.96 25.46
CA MET A 469 10.10 -12.12 25.34
C MET A 469 11.38 -11.72 24.64
N LEU A 470 12.51 -12.03 25.24
CA LEU A 470 13.82 -11.79 24.65
C LEU A 470 14.51 -13.13 24.35
N ARG A 471 15.02 -13.26 23.15
CA ARG A 471 15.89 -14.36 22.72
C ARG A 471 17.08 -13.84 21.92
N TRP A 472 18.04 -14.69 21.66
CA TRP A 472 19.20 -14.34 20.86
C TRP A 472 19.63 -15.47 19.93
N SER A 473 20.39 -15.09 18.93
CA SER A 473 20.99 -15.98 17.96
C SER A 473 22.50 -15.68 17.89
N ASP A 474 23.31 -16.74 17.84
CA ASP A 474 24.77 -16.67 17.70
C ASP A 474 25.22 -17.07 16.27
N ASP A 475 24.28 -17.33 15.36
CA ASP A 475 24.47 -17.85 14.00
C ASP A 475 23.63 -17.13 12.93
N ASP A 476 23.43 -15.83 13.09
CA ASP A 476 22.69 -14.97 12.15
C ASP A 476 21.24 -15.43 11.93
N TYR A 477 20.53 -15.74 13.01
CA TYR A 477 19.14 -16.19 13.06
C TYR A 477 18.84 -17.56 12.42
N GLN A 478 19.85 -18.40 12.18
CA GLN A 478 19.63 -19.80 11.77
C GLN A 478 19.06 -20.63 12.93
N THR A 479 19.58 -20.40 14.13
CA THR A 479 19.01 -20.94 15.36
C THR A 479 18.83 -19.85 16.41
N SER A 480 17.88 -20.04 17.32
CA SER A 480 17.62 -19.09 18.40
C SER A 480 17.65 -19.79 19.77
N SER A 481 18.09 -19.07 20.78
CA SER A 481 17.91 -19.50 22.18
C SER A 481 16.41 -19.60 22.51
N SER A 482 16.04 -20.31 23.58
CA SER A 482 14.67 -20.24 24.11
C SER A 482 14.34 -18.81 24.52
N CYS A 483 13.09 -18.41 24.33
CA CYS A 483 12.55 -17.14 24.79
C CYS A 483 12.63 -17.01 26.31
N ARG A 484 12.94 -15.82 26.79
CA ARG A 484 13.03 -15.49 28.21
C ARG A 484 12.18 -14.27 28.51
N PRO A 485 11.23 -14.37 29.47
CA PRO A 485 10.37 -13.25 29.79
C PRO A 485 11.14 -12.11 30.46
N VAL A 486 10.74 -10.89 30.10
CA VAL A 486 11.20 -9.63 30.70
C VAL A 486 9.97 -8.86 31.15
N ASP A 487 9.83 -8.68 32.44
CA ASP A 487 8.76 -7.88 33.03
C ASP A 487 9.04 -6.38 32.78
N LEU A 488 8.23 -5.76 31.92
CA LEU A 488 8.35 -4.35 31.54
C LEU A 488 7.84 -3.40 32.63
N SER A 489 7.06 -3.88 33.60
CA SER A 489 6.62 -3.09 34.76
C SER A 489 7.70 -2.91 35.81
N SER A 490 8.73 -3.77 35.77
CA SER A 490 9.83 -3.77 36.72
C SER A 490 10.68 -2.50 36.61
N GLU A 491 11.16 -1.98 37.73
CA GLU A 491 12.15 -0.89 37.74
C GLU A 491 13.43 -1.20 36.99
N GLN A 492 13.75 -2.48 36.83
CA GLN A 492 14.89 -2.98 36.10
C GLN A 492 14.45 -4.15 35.22
N ALA A 493 13.76 -3.83 34.13
CA ALA A 493 13.38 -4.81 33.12
C ALA A 493 14.66 -5.47 32.54
N ARG A 494 15.04 -6.64 33.06
CA ARG A 494 16.31 -7.30 32.70
C ARG A 494 16.26 -8.80 32.79
N ILE A 495 17.10 -9.44 32.00
CA ILE A 495 17.48 -10.84 32.14
C ILE A 495 18.94 -10.96 32.54
N ARG A 496 19.29 -12.00 33.27
CA ARG A 496 20.66 -12.30 33.71
C ARG A 496 21.12 -13.64 33.16
N ARG A 497 22.44 -13.92 33.26
CA ARG A 497 23.05 -15.17 32.81
C ARG A 497 22.85 -15.38 31.30
N CYS A 498 23.30 -14.42 30.51
CA CYS A 498 23.13 -14.43 29.06
C CYS A 498 24.24 -15.20 28.32
N GLY A 499 25.18 -15.79 29.07
CA GLY A 499 26.22 -16.66 28.51
C GLY A 499 27.35 -15.93 27.80
N ALA A 500 28.16 -16.69 27.06
CA ALA A 500 29.26 -16.16 26.29
C ALA A 500 29.03 -16.41 24.79
N PHE A 501 29.54 -15.49 23.97
CA PHE A 501 29.35 -15.53 22.51
C PHE A 501 30.53 -14.85 21.81
N ARG A 502 30.72 -15.11 20.55
CA ARG A 502 31.65 -14.33 19.69
C ARG A 502 30.90 -13.22 18.98
N ARG A 503 29.77 -13.57 18.35
CA ARG A 503 28.83 -12.65 17.73
C ARG A 503 27.43 -13.04 18.14
N ARG A 504 26.56 -12.05 18.32
CA ARG A 504 25.17 -12.29 18.78
C ARG A 504 24.22 -11.24 18.23
N SER A 505 23.07 -11.70 17.79
CA SER A 505 21.92 -10.85 17.47
C SER A 505 20.81 -11.08 18.48
N PHE A 506 20.04 -10.05 18.78
CA PHE A 506 18.95 -10.12 19.75
C PHE A 506 17.62 -9.95 19.04
N GLU A 507 16.61 -10.67 19.51
CA GLU A 507 15.23 -10.51 19.09
C GLU A 507 14.35 -10.28 20.32
N LEU A 508 13.61 -9.18 20.31
CA LEU A 508 12.61 -8.86 21.31
C LEU A 508 11.23 -8.98 20.68
N LEU A 509 10.35 -9.70 21.33
CA LEU A 509 8.96 -9.95 20.95
C LEU A 509 8.06 -9.38 22.03
N HIS A 510 7.06 -8.58 21.64
CA HIS A 510 6.03 -8.08 22.54
C HIS A 510 4.66 -8.27 21.90
N ILE A 511 3.72 -8.78 22.68
CA ILE A 511 2.35 -9.02 22.27
C ILE A 511 1.47 -8.83 23.49
N ALA A 512 0.91 -7.66 23.63
CA ALA A 512 -0.04 -7.37 24.71
C ALA A 512 -1.01 -6.28 24.24
N ASP A 513 -2.22 -6.28 24.77
CA ASP A 513 -3.19 -5.19 24.60
C ASP A 513 -2.85 -4.01 25.51
N LEU A 514 -1.63 -3.50 25.37
CA LEU A 514 -1.06 -2.42 26.17
C LEU A 514 -0.06 -1.61 25.32
N PRO A 515 0.08 -0.29 25.61
CA PRO A 515 1.10 0.51 24.94
C PRO A 515 2.49 -0.03 25.25
N VAL A 516 3.40 0.05 24.29
CA VAL A 516 4.81 -0.25 24.49
C VAL A 516 5.67 0.84 23.87
N GLN A 517 6.58 1.39 24.65
CA GLN A 517 7.58 2.34 24.20
C GLN A 517 8.96 1.88 24.65
N LEU A 518 9.79 1.55 23.68
CA LEU A 518 11.14 1.01 23.91
C LEU A 518 12.17 2.00 23.34
N GLU A 519 13.24 2.22 24.10
CA GLU A 519 14.32 3.13 23.70
C GLU A 519 15.56 2.35 23.27
N SER A 520 15.99 1.38 24.09
CA SER A 520 17.24 0.66 23.82
C SER A 520 17.33 -0.69 24.56
N LEU A 521 18.31 -1.51 24.12
CA LEU A 521 18.79 -2.66 24.85
C LEU A 521 20.19 -2.33 25.40
N GLU A 522 20.36 -2.36 26.72
CA GLU A 522 21.65 -2.20 27.37
C GLU A 522 22.26 -3.57 27.70
N LEU A 523 23.52 -3.74 27.35
CA LEU A 523 24.28 -4.95 27.57
C LEU A 523 25.30 -4.73 28.71
N GLY A 524 25.33 -5.62 29.73
CA GLY A 524 26.19 -5.47 30.89
C GLY A 524 26.78 -6.79 31.44
#